data_19a3920f19a764cb0bcf79db613be06d
#
_entry.id   19a3920f19a764cb0bcf79db613be06d
#
_cell.length_a   1.000
_cell.length_b   1.000
_cell.length_c   1.000
_cell.angle_alpha   90.00
_cell.angle_beta   90.00
_cell.angle_gamma   90.00
#
_symmetry.space_group_name_H-M   'P 1'
#
loop_
_entity.id
_entity.type
_entity.pdbx_description
1 polymer ?
#
loop_
_entity_poly.entity_id
_entity_poly.type
_entity_poly.pdbx_seq_one_letter_code
_entity_poly.pdbx_strand_id
1 'polypeptide(L)'
;TETANLIRTLQAGGAEVALAASNPLSTQDDTAAALVQEYGVSVFARAGVDMDTYYRHIHQALDIGPDLVVDDGCDLVHLLHTERLDLISGVRAGCEGTTTGVVRLHQMAREGALRFPVVAVNDTATKHMFDNRYGTGQSTLDGIIRATNTLLAGKTIVVAGFGYCGRGLAERARGLGARVIVTEIDPVKALDALLQGFGVRTMAEAAPDGDVFITVTGNRDVISAEHLALMKDGAILANSGHFDVEIDVRALQALAVDVQRVRSQADEYILADGRRLVLLSEGRLVNLAAAEGHPAAVMDMSFADQALTCAWLAGRHPLEPGVHQVPEEIDSEVARLKLASMAVEIDSLTPDQEDYLSSWRSGS
;
A
#
# COMPACT_ATOMS: atom_id res chain seq x y z
N THR A 1 8.07 -10.14 -7.97
CA THR A 1 8.87 -11.29 -7.47
C THR A 1 8.27 -11.83 -6.18
N GLU A 2 8.00 -11.01 -5.19
CA GLU A 2 7.54 -11.42 -3.86
C GLU A 2 6.16 -12.08 -3.90
N THR A 3 5.22 -11.55 -4.68
CA THR A 3 3.90 -12.15 -4.93
C THR A 3 4.00 -13.58 -5.47
N ALA A 4 5.03 -13.88 -6.28
CA ALA A 4 5.25 -15.22 -6.79
C ALA A 4 5.49 -16.25 -5.66
N ASN A 5 6.12 -15.86 -4.56
CA ASN A 5 6.29 -16.73 -3.40
C ASN A 5 4.95 -17.04 -2.72
N LEU A 6 4.05 -16.04 -2.57
CA LEU A 6 2.69 -16.29 -2.08
C LEU A 6 1.96 -17.31 -2.96
N ILE A 7 1.95 -17.07 -4.28
CA ILE A 7 1.27 -17.94 -5.25
C ILE A 7 1.79 -19.38 -5.17
N ARG A 8 3.11 -19.57 -5.14
CA ARG A 8 3.75 -20.89 -5.00
C ARG A 8 3.44 -21.54 -3.66
N THR A 9 3.34 -20.76 -2.59
CA THR A 9 2.98 -21.25 -1.24
C THR A 9 1.54 -21.76 -1.24
N LEU A 10 0.61 -21.01 -1.83
CA LEU A 10 -0.79 -21.44 -1.96
C LEU A 10 -0.92 -22.72 -2.81
N GLN A 11 -0.22 -22.81 -3.94
CA GLN A 11 -0.17 -24.03 -4.76
C GLN A 11 0.40 -25.23 -3.98
N ALA A 12 1.50 -25.02 -3.24
CA ALA A 12 2.08 -26.08 -2.40
C ALA A 12 1.13 -26.55 -1.30
N GLY A 13 0.24 -25.66 -0.84
CA GLY A 13 -0.87 -25.97 0.06
C GLY A 13 -2.05 -26.67 -0.60
N GLY A 14 -2.01 -26.89 -1.92
CA GLY A 14 -3.03 -27.60 -2.70
C GLY A 14 -4.10 -26.70 -3.33
N ALA A 15 -3.90 -25.37 -3.34
CA ALA A 15 -4.81 -24.45 -4.01
C ALA A 15 -4.59 -24.44 -5.53
N GLU A 16 -5.68 -24.39 -6.28
CA GLU A 16 -5.67 -23.96 -7.69
C GLU A 16 -5.72 -22.44 -7.71
N VAL A 17 -4.77 -21.79 -8.39
CA VAL A 17 -4.57 -20.35 -8.31
C VAL A 17 -4.62 -19.72 -9.70
N ALA A 18 -5.42 -18.65 -9.83
CA ALA A 18 -5.35 -17.71 -10.95
C ALA A 18 -4.92 -16.33 -10.42
N LEU A 19 -4.06 -15.63 -11.16
CA LEU A 19 -3.48 -14.37 -10.77
C LEU A 19 -3.75 -13.27 -11.78
N ALA A 20 -4.26 -12.13 -11.32
CA ALA A 20 -4.24 -10.85 -12.02
C ALA A 20 -3.41 -9.83 -11.24
N ALA A 21 -2.90 -8.81 -11.90
CA ALA A 21 -2.22 -7.73 -11.21
C ALA A 21 -3.23 -6.86 -10.42
N SER A 22 -2.83 -6.32 -9.28
CA SER A 22 -3.60 -5.32 -8.53
C SER A 22 -3.34 -3.89 -9.02
N ASN A 23 -2.36 -3.71 -9.90
CA ASN A 23 -2.03 -2.44 -10.52
C ASN A 23 -1.36 -2.69 -11.88
N PRO A 24 -1.78 -2.02 -12.98
CA PRO A 24 -1.23 -2.27 -14.32
C PRO A 24 0.26 -1.93 -14.47
N LEU A 25 0.83 -1.16 -13.53
CA LEU A 25 2.25 -0.77 -13.57
C LEU A 25 3.17 -1.68 -12.74
N SER A 26 2.62 -2.49 -11.84
CA SER A 26 3.41 -3.28 -10.88
C SER A 26 3.82 -4.66 -11.40
N THR A 27 3.38 -5.04 -12.59
CA THR A 27 3.71 -6.35 -13.16
C THR A 27 5.18 -6.40 -13.60
N GLN A 28 5.87 -7.47 -13.19
CA GLN A 28 7.17 -7.88 -13.71
C GLN A 28 6.94 -9.02 -14.70
N ASP A 29 7.05 -8.72 -15.99
CA ASP A 29 6.67 -9.66 -17.08
C ASP A 29 7.49 -10.95 -17.09
N ASP A 30 8.75 -10.89 -16.69
CA ASP A 30 9.62 -12.06 -16.54
C ASP A 30 9.15 -12.98 -15.41
N THR A 31 8.75 -12.40 -14.28
CA THR A 31 8.19 -13.15 -13.13
C THR A 31 6.83 -13.76 -13.50
N ALA A 32 5.96 -12.99 -14.18
CA ALA A 32 4.68 -13.49 -14.67
C ALA A 32 4.88 -14.66 -15.64
N ALA A 33 5.81 -14.53 -16.58
CA ALA A 33 6.16 -15.60 -17.54
C ALA A 33 6.71 -16.85 -16.83
N ALA A 34 7.58 -16.67 -15.82
CA ALA A 34 8.12 -17.78 -15.05
C ALA A 34 7.02 -18.53 -14.27
N LEU A 35 6.05 -17.84 -13.68
CA LEU A 35 4.90 -18.47 -13.01
C LEU A 35 4.09 -19.36 -13.98
N VAL A 36 3.90 -18.90 -15.22
CA VAL A 36 3.20 -19.69 -16.26
C VAL A 36 4.05 -20.88 -16.70
N GLN A 37 5.30 -20.64 -17.07
CA GLN A 37 6.12 -21.65 -17.74
C GLN A 37 6.67 -22.72 -16.79
N GLU A 38 7.12 -22.31 -15.60
CA GLU A 38 7.80 -23.20 -14.66
C GLU A 38 6.83 -23.80 -13.61
N TYR A 39 5.75 -23.06 -13.28
CA TYR A 39 4.84 -23.46 -12.21
C TYR A 39 3.41 -23.75 -12.67
N GLY A 40 3.09 -23.51 -13.93
CA GLY A 40 1.78 -23.81 -14.52
C GLY A 40 0.64 -22.95 -13.93
N VAL A 41 0.94 -21.78 -13.39
CA VAL A 41 -0.06 -20.86 -12.85
C VAL A 41 -0.77 -20.12 -13.99
N SER A 42 -2.09 -19.96 -13.89
CA SER A 42 -2.84 -19.07 -14.78
C SER A 42 -2.60 -17.61 -14.39
N VAL A 43 -1.76 -16.89 -15.16
CA VAL A 43 -1.44 -15.48 -14.91
C VAL A 43 -1.98 -14.60 -16.00
N PHE A 44 -2.82 -13.63 -15.62
CA PHE A 44 -3.42 -12.61 -16.46
C PHE A 44 -2.88 -11.24 -16.03
N ALA A 45 -1.63 -10.97 -16.38
CA ALA A 45 -0.95 -9.73 -16.01
C ALA A 45 0.13 -9.41 -17.04
N ARG A 46 0.25 -8.12 -17.37
CA ARG A 46 1.29 -7.59 -18.25
C ARG A 46 1.59 -6.14 -17.86
N ALA A 47 2.85 -5.77 -17.82
CA ALA A 47 3.29 -4.43 -17.47
C ALA A 47 2.78 -3.38 -18.47
N GLY A 48 2.32 -2.24 -17.96
CA GLY A 48 1.97 -1.08 -18.76
C GLY A 48 0.70 -1.20 -19.62
N VAL A 49 -0.20 -2.13 -19.29
CA VAL A 49 -1.50 -2.23 -19.98
C VAL A 49 -2.42 -1.06 -19.61
N ASP A 50 -3.35 -0.74 -20.50
CA ASP A 50 -4.43 0.21 -20.25
C ASP A 50 -5.47 -0.36 -19.24
N MET A 51 -6.32 0.52 -18.74
CA MET A 51 -7.34 0.14 -17.73
C MET A 51 -8.35 -0.87 -18.25
N ASP A 52 -8.74 -0.81 -19.52
CA ASP A 52 -9.67 -1.78 -20.11
C ASP A 52 -9.05 -3.19 -20.14
N THR A 53 -7.78 -3.28 -20.46
CA THR A 53 -7.02 -4.55 -20.44
C THR A 53 -6.80 -5.03 -19.01
N TYR A 54 -6.52 -4.12 -18.07
CA TYR A 54 -6.39 -4.43 -16.65
C TYR A 54 -7.67 -5.09 -16.09
N TYR A 55 -8.83 -4.48 -16.29
CA TYR A 55 -10.09 -5.05 -15.84
C TYR A 55 -10.43 -6.36 -16.56
N ARG A 56 -10.14 -6.47 -17.86
CA ARG A 56 -10.28 -7.74 -18.60
C ARG A 56 -9.41 -8.86 -17.99
N HIS A 57 -8.20 -8.56 -17.53
CA HIS A 57 -7.34 -9.53 -16.85
C HIS A 57 -7.96 -10.02 -15.54
N ILE A 58 -8.58 -9.13 -14.75
CA ILE A 58 -9.29 -9.54 -13.53
C ILE A 58 -10.48 -10.45 -13.89
N HIS A 59 -11.27 -10.12 -14.91
CA HIS A 59 -12.34 -10.98 -15.38
C HIS A 59 -11.84 -12.38 -15.77
N GLN A 60 -10.71 -12.46 -16.48
CA GLN A 60 -10.11 -13.74 -16.88
C GLN A 60 -9.61 -14.53 -15.66
N ALA A 61 -9.04 -13.88 -14.66
CA ALA A 61 -8.65 -14.54 -13.42
C ALA A 61 -9.88 -15.08 -12.65
N LEU A 62 -10.99 -14.36 -12.68
CA LEU A 62 -12.25 -14.79 -12.06
C LEU A 62 -12.92 -15.98 -12.77
N ASP A 63 -12.58 -16.26 -14.04
CA ASP A 63 -13.15 -17.40 -14.78
C ASP A 63 -12.82 -18.78 -14.18
N ILE A 64 -11.85 -18.86 -13.27
CA ILE A 64 -11.58 -20.07 -12.47
C ILE A 64 -12.76 -20.45 -11.55
N GLY A 65 -13.66 -19.49 -11.26
CA GLY A 65 -14.75 -19.68 -10.30
C GLY A 65 -14.25 -19.80 -8.85
N PRO A 66 -13.58 -18.78 -8.30
CA PRO A 66 -12.89 -18.89 -7.03
C PRO A 66 -13.86 -19.10 -5.87
N ASP A 67 -13.47 -19.93 -4.90
CA ASP A 67 -14.14 -20.06 -3.60
C ASP A 67 -13.49 -19.18 -2.50
N LEU A 68 -12.22 -18.79 -2.69
CA LEU A 68 -11.52 -17.80 -1.88
C LEU A 68 -10.88 -16.75 -2.80
N VAL A 69 -10.89 -15.50 -2.37
CA VAL A 69 -10.27 -14.38 -3.10
C VAL A 69 -9.24 -13.67 -2.23
N VAL A 70 -8.12 -13.29 -2.84
CA VAL A 70 -7.09 -12.44 -2.24
C VAL A 70 -7.03 -11.16 -3.07
N ASP A 71 -7.36 -10.03 -2.46
CA ASP A 71 -7.41 -8.75 -3.14
C ASP A 71 -6.42 -7.75 -2.53
N ASP A 72 -6.07 -6.76 -3.31
CA ASP A 72 -5.12 -5.72 -2.94
C ASP A 72 -5.57 -4.39 -3.55
N GLY A 73 -6.58 -3.78 -2.93
CA GLY A 73 -7.23 -2.55 -3.38
C GLY A 73 -8.74 -2.68 -3.65
N CYS A 74 -9.32 -3.86 -3.43
CA CYS A 74 -10.76 -4.13 -3.55
C CYS A 74 -11.32 -4.04 -4.99
N ASP A 75 -10.49 -4.12 -6.04
CA ASP A 75 -11.01 -4.07 -7.43
C ASP A 75 -11.62 -5.41 -7.85
N LEU A 76 -11.02 -6.54 -7.46
CA LEU A 76 -11.55 -7.86 -7.72
C LEU A 76 -12.86 -8.09 -6.95
N VAL A 77 -12.91 -7.73 -5.67
CA VAL A 77 -14.13 -7.81 -4.85
C VAL A 77 -15.21 -6.90 -5.41
N HIS A 78 -14.86 -5.69 -5.87
CA HIS A 78 -15.81 -4.78 -6.52
C HIS A 78 -16.43 -5.40 -7.78
N LEU A 79 -15.62 -6.00 -8.66
CA LEU A 79 -16.13 -6.68 -9.87
C LEU A 79 -17.07 -7.84 -9.55
N LEU A 80 -16.77 -8.63 -8.52
CA LEU A 80 -17.65 -9.70 -8.05
C LEU A 80 -19.03 -9.17 -7.60
N HIS A 81 -19.08 -7.93 -7.08
CA HIS A 81 -20.32 -7.31 -6.60
C HIS A 81 -21.06 -6.47 -7.64
N THR A 82 -20.47 -6.23 -8.81
CA THR A 82 -21.05 -5.38 -9.86
C THR A 82 -21.25 -6.12 -11.17
N GLU A 83 -20.21 -6.78 -11.67
CA GLU A 83 -20.18 -7.35 -13.02
C GLU A 83 -20.16 -8.88 -13.06
N ARG A 84 -19.61 -9.54 -12.01
CA ARG A 84 -19.52 -11.01 -11.92
C ARG A 84 -20.41 -11.58 -10.81
N LEU A 85 -21.66 -11.11 -10.77
CA LEU A 85 -22.68 -11.59 -9.81
C LEU A 85 -22.99 -13.10 -9.97
N ASP A 86 -22.71 -13.64 -11.14
CA ASP A 86 -22.82 -15.08 -11.44
C ASP A 86 -21.91 -15.93 -10.54
N LEU A 87 -20.75 -15.41 -10.13
CA LEU A 87 -19.76 -16.12 -9.31
C LEU A 87 -19.93 -15.92 -7.79
N ILE A 88 -20.65 -14.86 -7.40
CA ILE A 88 -20.64 -14.42 -5.99
C ILE A 88 -21.12 -15.48 -4.99
N SER A 89 -22.05 -16.35 -5.42
CA SER A 89 -22.57 -17.45 -4.59
C SER A 89 -21.55 -18.57 -4.34
N GLY A 90 -20.50 -18.64 -5.17
CA GLY A 90 -19.39 -19.59 -5.03
C GLY A 90 -18.30 -19.08 -4.08
N VAL A 91 -18.18 -17.76 -3.92
CA VAL A 91 -17.16 -17.16 -3.06
C VAL A 91 -17.56 -17.31 -1.59
N ARG A 92 -16.75 -18.02 -0.84
CA ARG A 92 -16.96 -18.25 0.60
C ARG A 92 -16.39 -17.13 1.47
N ALA A 93 -15.24 -16.60 1.09
CA ALA A 93 -14.55 -15.55 1.82
C ALA A 93 -13.46 -14.89 0.96
N GLY A 94 -12.96 -13.76 1.45
CA GLY A 94 -11.79 -13.10 0.89
C GLY A 94 -10.82 -12.60 1.95
N CYS A 95 -9.64 -12.15 1.53
CA CYS A 95 -8.76 -11.33 2.34
C CYS A 95 -8.26 -10.13 1.53
N GLU A 96 -7.97 -9.02 2.24
CA GLU A 96 -7.57 -7.73 1.65
C GLU A 96 -6.24 -7.27 2.27
N GLY A 97 -5.28 -6.96 1.40
CA GLY A 97 -3.91 -6.59 1.78
C GLY A 97 -3.64 -5.10 1.91
N THR A 98 -4.55 -4.20 1.50
CA THR A 98 -4.29 -2.76 1.50
C THR A 98 -5.22 -1.96 2.40
N THR A 99 -4.72 -0.82 2.90
CA THR A 99 -5.55 0.16 3.61
C THR A 99 -6.69 0.68 2.73
N THR A 100 -6.41 0.97 1.44
CA THR A 100 -7.41 1.48 0.50
C THR A 100 -8.54 0.47 0.28
N GLY A 101 -8.20 -0.80 0.09
CA GLY A 101 -9.19 -1.86 -0.07
C GLY A 101 -10.03 -2.06 1.19
N VAL A 102 -9.41 -2.08 2.37
CA VAL A 102 -10.14 -2.20 3.66
C VAL A 102 -11.13 -1.05 3.85
N VAL A 103 -10.76 0.19 3.51
CA VAL A 103 -11.68 1.35 3.58
C VAL A 103 -12.88 1.16 2.66
N ARG A 104 -12.67 0.71 1.42
CA ARG A 104 -13.75 0.42 0.45
C ARG A 104 -14.66 -0.71 0.95
N LEU A 105 -14.08 -1.78 1.48
CA LEU A 105 -14.83 -2.92 2.04
C LEU A 105 -15.68 -2.51 3.24
N HIS A 106 -15.16 -1.69 4.15
CA HIS A 106 -15.96 -1.15 5.25
C HIS A 106 -17.14 -0.31 4.76
N GLN A 107 -16.96 0.46 3.67
CA GLN A 107 -18.05 1.22 3.10
C GLN A 107 -19.10 0.31 2.47
N MET A 108 -18.67 -0.72 1.69
CA MET A 108 -19.56 -1.74 1.14
C MET A 108 -20.36 -2.47 2.24
N ALA A 109 -19.70 -2.79 3.36
CA ALA A 109 -20.37 -3.42 4.52
C ALA A 109 -21.40 -2.50 5.17
N ARG A 110 -21.10 -1.21 5.36
CA ARG A 110 -22.04 -0.23 5.91
C ARG A 110 -23.28 -0.04 5.04
N GLU A 111 -23.10 -0.13 3.72
CA GLU A 111 -24.21 -0.03 2.74
C GLU A 111 -24.97 -1.35 2.56
N GLY A 112 -24.55 -2.42 3.24
CA GLY A 112 -25.14 -3.76 3.10
C GLY A 112 -24.89 -4.38 1.71
N ALA A 113 -23.89 -3.88 0.98
CA ALA A 113 -23.54 -4.37 -0.35
C ALA A 113 -22.59 -5.58 -0.31
N LEU A 114 -21.75 -5.70 0.71
CA LEU A 114 -20.79 -6.81 0.85
C LEU A 114 -21.51 -8.13 1.15
N ARG A 115 -21.37 -9.13 0.27
CA ARG A 115 -22.17 -10.36 0.30
C ARG A 115 -21.44 -11.59 0.84
N PHE A 116 -20.14 -11.47 1.10
CA PHE A 116 -19.33 -12.51 1.73
C PHE A 116 -18.35 -11.89 2.72
N PRO A 117 -17.81 -12.65 3.68
CA PRO A 117 -16.85 -12.15 4.63
C PRO A 117 -15.50 -11.86 3.96
N VAL A 118 -14.86 -10.76 4.36
CA VAL A 118 -13.49 -10.43 3.95
C VAL A 118 -12.65 -10.15 5.18
N VAL A 119 -11.48 -10.79 5.27
CA VAL A 119 -10.55 -10.63 6.40
C VAL A 119 -9.52 -9.56 6.05
N ALA A 120 -9.39 -8.54 6.90
CA ALA A 120 -8.50 -7.40 6.72
C ALA A 120 -7.06 -7.76 7.12
N VAL A 121 -6.30 -8.40 6.23
CA VAL A 121 -4.88 -8.72 6.45
C VAL A 121 -4.06 -7.45 6.62
N ASN A 122 -4.41 -6.36 5.92
CA ASN A 122 -3.73 -5.07 6.09
C ASN A 122 -3.69 -4.61 7.56
N ASP A 123 -4.64 -5.03 8.39
CA ASP A 123 -4.80 -4.55 9.76
C ASP A 123 -4.06 -5.40 10.80
N THR A 124 -3.35 -6.48 10.40
CA THR A 124 -2.45 -7.21 11.30
C THR A 124 -1.26 -6.35 11.70
N ALA A 125 -0.74 -6.52 12.92
CA ALA A 125 0.41 -5.79 13.40
C ALA A 125 1.67 -6.11 12.58
N THR A 126 1.86 -7.38 12.21
CA THR A 126 2.98 -7.84 11.38
C THR A 126 2.92 -7.30 9.95
N LYS A 127 1.75 -6.91 9.45
CA LYS A 127 1.62 -6.25 8.16
C LYS A 127 1.84 -4.75 8.29
N HIS A 128 0.96 -4.01 8.97
CA HIS A 128 0.96 -2.56 8.86
C HIS A 128 2.12 -1.87 9.58
N MET A 129 2.63 -2.45 10.69
CA MET A 129 3.80 -1.88 11.38
C MET A 129 5.10 -2.05 10.59
N PHE A 130 5.19 -3.02 9.70
CA PHE A 130 6.42 -3.33 8.95
C PHE A 130 6.30 -2.95 7.48
N ASP A 131 5.35 -3.52 6.75
CA ASP A 131 5.13 -3.26 5.34
C ASP A 131 4.81 -1.77 5.09
N ASN A 132 3.72 -1.26 5.65
CA ASN A 132 3.32 0.12 5.43
C ASN A 132 4.36 1.12 5.97
N ARG A 133 4.98 0.85 7.13
CA ARG A 133 5.94 1.78 7.74
C ARG A 133 7.33 1.67 7.11
N TYR A 134 7.94 0.50 7.15
CA TYR A 134 9.32 0.33 6.70
C TYR A 134 9.40 0.14 5.18
N GLY A 135 8.50 -0.65 4.60
CA GLY A 135 8.42 -0.91 3.17
C GLY A 135 8.15 0.36 2.39
N THR A 136 7.02 1.04 2.66
CA THR A 136 6.66 2.29 1.98
C THR A 136 7.68 3.39 2.23
N GLY A 137 8.15 3.55 3.48
CA GLY A 137 9.12 4.58 3.83
C GLY A 137 10.43 4.46 3.04
N GLN A 138 10.94 3.24 2.85
CA GLN A 138 12.16 3.01 2.08
C GLN A 138 11.91 3.11 0.58
N SER A 139 10.94 2.38 0.06
CA SER A 139 10.73 2.24 -1.39
C SER A 139 10.29 3.54 -2.06
N THR A 140 9.54 4.40 -1.36
CA THR A 140 9.14 5.72 -1.87
C THR A 140 10.35 6.62 -2.08
N LEU A 141 11.24 6.70 -1.09
CA LEU A 141 12.45 7.52 -1.21
C LEU A 141 13.43 6.93 -2.24
N ASP A 142 13.53 5.61 -2.34
CA ASP A 142 14.29 4.95 -3.40
C ASP A 142 13.76 5.34 -4.79
N GLY A 143 12.45 5.28 -5.00
CA GLY A 143 11.81 5.70 -6.26
C GLY A 143 12.08 7.17 -6.59
N ILE A 144 11.97 8.07 -5.62
CA ILE A 144 12.27 9.50 -5.80
C ILE A 144 13.74 9.70 -6.17
N ILE A 145 14.67 9.05 -5.46
CA ILE A 145 16.11 9.17 -5.72
C ILE A 145 16.43 8.64 -7.12
N ARG A 146 15.93 7.47 -7.51
CA ARG A 146 16.17 6.89 -8.84
C ARG A 146 15.60 7.76 -9.96
N ALA A 147 14.37 8.27 -9.78
CA ALA A 147 13.73 9.12 -10.79
C ALA A 147 14.47 10.45 -11.00
N THR A 148 15.05 11.04 -9.95
CA THR A 148 15.56 12.41 -9.96
C THR A 148 17.07 12.53 -9.77
N ASN A 149 17.72 11.59 -9.10
CA ASN A 149 19.08 11.68 -8.57
C ASN A 149 19.27 12.91 -7.64
N THR A 150 18.21 13.33 -6.94
CA THR A 150 18.23 14.51 -6.06
C THR A 150 18.89 14.16 -4.74
N LEU A 151 19.78 15.04 -4.24
CA LEU A 151 20.29 14.96 -2.88
C LEU A 151 19.19 15.42 -1.92
N LEU A 152 18.74 14.53 -1.03
CA LEU A 152 17.67 14.81 -0.06
C LEU A 152 18.17 15.58 1.17
N ALA A 153 19.46 15.45 1.53
CA ALA A 153 20.03 16.17 2.66
C ALA A 153 19.88 17.69 2.46
N GLY A 154 19.39 18.37 3.50
CA GLY A 154 19.12 19.80 3.49
C GLY A 154 17.83 20.22 2.78
N LYS A 155 17.15 19.33 2.06
CA LYS A 155 15.85 19.59 1.42
C LYS A 155 14.72 19.64 2.45
N THR A 156 13.69 20.41 2.13
CA THR A 156 12.42 20.38 2.86
C THR A 156 11.49 19.39 2.17
N ILE A 157 11.15 18.30 2.85
CA ILE A 157 10.23 17.27 2.36
C ILE A 157 8.90 17.45 3.09
N VAL A 158 7.82 17.65 2.33
CA VAL A 158 6.45 17.73 2.83
C VAL A 158 5.80 16.36 2.64
N VAL A 159 5.41 15.74 3.76
CA VAL A 159 4.71 14.45 3.77
C VAL A 159 3.25 14.70 4.09
N ALA A 160 2.37 14.45 3.14
CA ALA A 160 0.93 14.56 3.34
C ALA A 160 0.36 13.23 3.83
N GLY A 161 -0.08 13.21 5.09
CA GLY A 161 -0.55 12.04 5.82
C GLY A 161 0.49 11.50 6.81
N PHE A 162 0.05 11.14 8.03
CA PHE A 162 0.90 10.58 9.08
C PHE A 162 0.33 9.26 9.65
N GLY A 163 -0.24 8.43 8.76
CA GLY A 163 -0.51 7.01 9.03
C GLY A 163 0.79 6.21 9.09
N TYR A 164 0.73 4.90 9.07
CA TYR A 164 1.93 4.06 9.11
C TYR A 164 2.91 4.38 7.97
N CYS A 165 2.41 4.51 6.74
CA CYS A 165 3.22 4.88 5.58
C CYS A 165 3.90 6.25 5.75
N GLY A 166 3.12 7.28 6.06
CA GLY A 166 3.64 8.65 6.23
C GLY A 166 4.63 8.77 7.38
N ARG A 167 4.39 8.06 8.49
CA ARG A 167 5.32 7.97 9.62
C ARG A 167 6.66 7.36 9.20
N GLY A 168 6.63 6.21 8.53
CA GLY A 168 7.84 5.56 8.04
C GLY A 168 8.61 6.42 7.05
N LEU A 169 7.89 7.11 6.17
CA LEU A 169 8.46 8.01 5.17
C LEU A 169 9.12 9.23 5.84
N ALA A 170 8.45 9.88 6.79
CA ALA A 170 8.99 11.02 7.53
C ALA A 170 10.27 10.65 8.30
N GLU A 171 10.28 9.49 8.98
CA GLU A 171 11.45 8.97 9.69
C GLU A 171 12.64 8.72 8.74
N ARG A 172 12.41 8.10 7.58
CA ARG A 172 13.46 7.82 6.60
C ARG A 172 13.99 9.09 5.95
N ALA A 173 13.11 10.02 5.58
CA ALA A 173 13.49 11.31 5.01
C ALA A 173 14.38 12.10 5.99
N ARG A 174 14.01 12.15 7.28
CA ARG A 174 14.83 12.75 8.32
C ARG A 174 16.17 12.02 8.47
N GLY A 175 16.18 10.70 8.41
CA GLY A 175 17.41 9.89 8.45
C GLY A 175 18.37 10.16 7.29
N LEU A 176 17.85 10.60 6.14
CA LEU A 176 18.63 11.06 4.98
C LEU A 176 19.02 12.55 5.06
N GLY A 177 18.80 13.21 6.20
CA GLY A 177 19.20 14.60 6.43
C GLY A 177 18.22 15.64 5.92
N ALA A 178 17.00 15.28 5.55
CA ALA A 178 15.96 16.21 5.15
C ALA A 178 15.30 16.90 6.36
N ARG A 179 14.80 18.11 6.14
CA ARG A 179 13.83 18.75 7.04
C ARG A 179 12.44 18.27 6.63
N VAL A 180 11.69 17.73 7.58
CA VAL A 180 10.37 17.16 7.29
C VAL A 180 9.27 18.03 7.86
N ILE A 181 8.28 18.34 7.02
CA ILE A 181 7.00 18.94 7.38
C ILE A 181 5.92 17.89 7.10
N VAL A 182 5.05 17.66 8.06
CA VAL A 182 3.89 16.77 7.96
C VAL A 182 2.64 17.62 7.79
N THR A 183 1.75 17.23 6.88
CA THR A 183 0.39 17.74 6.81
C THR A 183 -0.58 16.62 7.16
N GLU A 184 -1.51 16.88 8.09
CA GLU A 184 -2.43 15.84 8.62
C GLU A 184 -3.76 16.48 9.03
N ILE A 185 -4.85 15.72 8.91
CA ILE A 185 -6.21 16.14 9.31
C ILE A 185 -6.64 15.54 10.65
N ASP A 186 -6.03 14.42 11.05
CA ASP A 186 -6.28 13.76 12.33
C ASP A 186 -5.45 14.43 13.41
N PRO A 187 -6.08 15.07 14.43
CA PRO A 187 -5.34 15.80 15.46
C PRO A 187 -4.44 14.91 16.32
N VAL A 188 -4.78 13.62 16.48
CA VAL A 188 -3.94 12.69 17.26
C VAL A 188 -2.66 12.35 16.47
N LYS A 189 -2.78 12.09 15.18
CA LYS A 189 -1.61 11.83 14.32
C LYS A 189 -0.76 13.08 14.14
N ALA A 190 -1.38 14.25 14.02
CA ALA A 190 -0.68 15.53 13.95
C ALA A 190 0.12 15.80 15.24
N LEU A 191 -0.47 15.53 16.41
CA LEU A 191 0.21 15.64 17.71
C LEU A 191 1.36 14.64 17.81
N ASP A 192 1.18 13.40 17.38
CA ASP A 192 2.23 12.40 17.34
C ASP A 192 3.41 12.84 16.45
N ALA A 193 3.14 13.37 15.26
CA ALA A 193 4.18 13.91 14.38
C ALA A 193 4.96 15.05 15.06
N LEU A 194 4.25 15.96 15.74
CA LEU A 194 4.86 17.08 16.46
C LEU A 194 5.76 16.60 17.59
N LEU A 195 5.30 15.63 18.39
CA LEU A 195 6.07 15.07 19.52
C LEU A 195 7.28 14.24 19.06
N GLN A 196 7.23 13.70 17.83
CA GLN A 196 8.40 13.07 17.21
C GLN A 196 9.40 14.09 16.63
N GLY A 197 9.12 15.39 16.75
CA GLY A 197 10.02 16.49 16.34
C GLY A 197 9.90 16.86 14.86
N PHE A 198 8.82 16.49 14.19
CA PHE A 198 8.53 16.97 12.84
C PHE A 198 7.82 18.32 12.87
N GLY A 199 8.00 19.15 11.82
CA GLY A 199 7.14 20.30 11.60
C GLY A 199 5.74 19.84 11.23
N VAL A 200 4.70 20.45 11.80
CA VAL A 200 3.31 20.19 11.41
C VAL A 200 2.69 21.50 10.94
N ARG A 201 2.15 21.50 9.71
CA ARG A 201 1.55 22.68 9.06
C ARG A 201 0.40 22.26 8.16
N THR A 202 -0.43 23.21 7.75
CA THR A 202 -1.34 23.01 6.64
C THR A 202 -0.58 22.91 5.31
N MET A 203 -1.18 22.30 4.29
CA MET A 203 -0.53 22.20 2.97
C MET A 203 -0.27 23.58 2.38
N ALA A 204 -1.19 24.53 2.55
CA ALA A 204 -1.03 25.89 2.06
C ALA A 204 0.18 26.61 2.70
N GLU A 205 0.43 26.39 3.98
CA GLU A 205 1.61 26.95 4.69
C GLU A 205 2.91 26.21 4.32
N ALA A 206 2.84 24.94 3.97
CA ALA A 206 4.01 24.13 3.61
C ALA A 206 4.42 24.31 2.15
N ALA A 207 3.47 24.63 1.27
CA ALA A 207 3.68 24.69 -0.19
C ALA A 207 4.82 25.64 -0.62
N PRO A 208 4.98 26.87 -0.06
CA PRO A 208 6.07 27.75 -0.43
C PRO A 208 7.47 27.25 -0.03
N ASP A 209 7.54 26.39 0.99
CA ASP A 209 8.81 25.95 1.59
C ASP A 209 9.29 24.58 1.07
N GLY A 210 8.37 23.75 0.57
CA GLY A 210 8.64 22.38 0.15
C GLY A 210 9.56 22.27 -1.08
N ASP A 211 10.57 21.41 -1.01
CA ASP A 211 11.36 20.97 -2.17
C ASP A 211 10.80 19.71 -2.81
N VAL A 212 10.27 18.81 -1.97
CA VAL A 212 9.67 17.55 -2.40
C VAL A 212 8.37 17.36 -1.63
N PHE A 213 7.31 17.06 -2.34
CA PHE A 213 5.98 16.79 -1.78
C PHE A 213 5.64 15.33 -2.03
N ILE A 214 5.24 14.62 -0.96
CA ILE A 214 4.91 13.21 -1.05
C ILE A 214 3.55 12.97 -0.42
N THR A 215 2.58 12.56 -1.24
CA THR A 215 1.22 12.22 -0.78
C THR A 215 1.11 10.74 -0.42
N VAL A 216 0.45 10.46 0.71
CA VAL A 216 0.34 9.10 1.25
C VAL A 216 -0.90 8.98 2.17
N THR A 217 -2.00 9.60 1.74
CA THR A 217 -3.22 9.72 2.54
C THR A 217 -4.31 8.70 2.19
N GLY A 218 -4.28 8.17 0.96
CA GLY A 218 -5.36 7.38 0.39
C GLY A 218 -6.62 8.21 0.06
N ASN A 219 -6.52 9.55 0.03
CA ASN A 219 -7.62 10.45 -0.31
C ASN A 219 -7.40 11.05 -1.71
N ARG A 220 -8.20 12.03 -2.10
CA ARG A 220 -8.07 12.68 -3.41
C ARG A 220 -7.79 14.18 -3.26
N ASP A 221 -7.16 14.76 -4.29
CA ASP A 221 -6.90 16.20 -4.44
C ASP A 221 -6.23 16.83 -3.20
N VAL A 222 -5.36 16.05 -2.53
CA VAL A 222 -4.60 16.48 -1.33
C VAL A 222 -3.65 17.62 -1.69
N ILE A 223 -3.07 17.56 -2.89
CA ILE A 223 -2.37 18.69 -3.53
C ILE A 223 -3.28 19.22 -4.63
N SER A 224 -3.95 20.34 -4.34
CA SER A 224 -4.90 21.02 -5.24
C SER A 224 -4.23 22.13 -6.06
N ALA A 225 -4.98 22.72 -7.01
CA ALA A 225 -4.55 23.88 -7.80
C ALA A 225 -3.99 25.03 -6.94
N GLU A 226 -4.63 25.32 -5.82
CA GLU A 226 -4.22 26.38 -4.89
C GLU A 226 -2.82 26.11 -4.31
N HIS A 227 -2.55 24.87 -3.94
CA HIS A 227 -1.25 24.46 -3.41
C HIS A 227 -0.16 24.51 -4.50
N LEU A 228 -0.46 24.01 -5.70
CA LEU A 228 0.46 24.05 -6.86
C LEU A 228 0.87 25.48 -7.20
N ALA A 229 -0.07 26.43 -7.14
CA ALA A 229 0.20 27.84 -7.40
C ALA A 229 1.17 28.50 -6.39
N LEU A 230 1.28 27.95 -5.16
CA LEU A 230 2.15 28.44 -4.10
C LEU A 230 3.55 27.80 -4.10
N MET A 231 3.76 26.70 -4.79
CA MET A 231 5.01 25.96 -4.80
C MET A 231 6.13 26.72 -5.48
N LYS A 232 7.35 26.55 -5.02
CA LYS A 232 8.54 27.19 -5.60
C LYS A 232 9.01 26.51 -6.88
N ASP A 233 9.85 27.20 -7.66
CA ASP A 233 10.51 26.62 -8.84
C ASP A 233 11.32 25.38 -8.48
N GLY A 234 11.18 24.33 -9.27
CA GLY A 234 11.86 23.05 -9.11
C GLY A 234 11.27 22.13 -8.03
N ALA A 235 10.09 22.42 -7.49
CA ALA A 235 9.41 21.53 -6.55
C ALA A 235 9.05 20.20 -7.22
N ILE A 236 9.31 19.09 -6.50
CA ILE A 236 9.09 17.72 -6.96
C ILE A 236 7.82 17.19 -6.29
N LEU A 237 6.93 16.60 -7.09
CA LEU A 237 5.68 15.99 -6.67
C LEU A 237 5.76 14.47 -6.85
N ALA A 238 5.49 13.73 -5.79
CA ALA A 238 5.46 12.27 -5.80
C ALA A 238 4.23 11.75 -5.04
N ASN A 239 3.61 10.72 -5.58
CA ASN A 239 2.53 10.03 -4.90
C ASN A 239 3.01 8.64 -4.42
N SER A 240 2.70 8.31 -3.19
CA SER A 240 2.89 6.97 -2.59
C SER A 240 1.57 6.40 -2.05
N GLY A 241 0.44 7.02 -2.36
CA GLY A 241 -0.89 6.46 -2.16
C GLY A 241 -1.25 5.46 -3.26
N HIS A 242 -2.18 4.58 -2.98
CA HIS A 242 -2.52 3.45 -3.88
C HIS A 242 -3.03 3.91 -5.26
N PHE A 243 -3.85 4.95 -5.31
CA PHE A 243 -4.39 5.52 -6.56
C PHE A 243 -3.71 6.84 -6.92
N ASP A 244 -3.75 7.18 -8.20
CA ASP A 244 -3.17 8.39 -8.80
C ASP A 244 -4.09 9.63 -8.68
N VAL A 245 -4.82 9.75 -7.57
CA VAL A 245 -5.84 10.78 -7.36
C VAL A 245 -5.47 11.80 -6.28
N GLU A 246 -4.36 11.58 -5.55
CA GLU A 246 -3.97 12.45 -4.43
C GLU A 246 -3.39 13.79 -4.89
N ILE A 247 -2.77 13.83 -6.06
CA ILE A 247 -2.27 15.05 -6.71
C ILE A 247 -3.24 15.42 -7.82
N ASP A 248 -3.75 16.63 -7.82
CA ASP A 248 -4.61 17.14 -8.91
C ASP A 248 -3.78 17.40 -10.18
N VAL A 249 -3.48 16.32 -10.90
CA VAL A 249 -2.71 16.34 -12.15
C VAL A 249 -3.43 17.14 -13.22
N ARG A 250 -4.78 17.17 -13.21
CA ARG A 250 -5.55 17.97 -14.18
C ARG A 250 -5.36 19.46 -13.95
N ALA A 251 -5.38 19.88 -12.68
CA ALA A 251 -5.06 21.27 -12.34
C ALA A 251 -3.62 21.61 -12.70
N LEU A 252 -2.65 20.72 -12.45
CA LEU A 252 -1.26 20.92 -12.84
C LEU A 252 -1.11 21.09 -14.36
N GLN A 253 -1.78 20.25 -15.15
CA GLN A 253 -1.83 20.37 -16.61
C GLN A 253 -2.46 21.70 -17.06
N ALA A 254 -3.53 22.14 -16.38
CA ALA A 254 -4.20 23.42 -16.72
C ALA A 254 -3.36 24.65 -16.37
N LEU A 255 -2.50 24.59 -15.35
CA LEU A 255 -1.59 25.66 -14.95
C LEU A 255 -0.33 25.74 -15.83
N ALA A 256 0.05 24.63 -16.48
CA ALA A 256 1.25 24.55 -17.30
C ALA A 256 1.02 25.13 -18.71
N VAL A 257 2.02 25.84 -19.20
CA VAL A 257 2.10 26.31 -20.60
C VAL A 257 2.86 25.33 -21.49
N ASP A 258 3.67 24.46 -20.90
CA ASP A 258 4.41 23.40 -21.58
C ASP A 258 4.68 22.24 -20.62
N VAL A 259 4.82 21.01 -21.16
CA VAL A 259 5.16 19.81 -20.40
C VAL A 259 6.25 19.04 -21.13
N GLN A 260 7.35 18.75 -20.43
CA GLN A 260 8.50 18.07 -21.02
C GLN A 260 8.89 16.83 -20.20
N ARG A 261 9.06 15.68 -20.86
CA ARG A 261 9.64 14.49 -20.25
C ARG A 261 11.15 14.70 -20.08
N VAL A 262 11.59 14.95 -18.83
CA VAL A 262 13.02 15.21 -18.52
C VAL A 262 13.78 13.95 -18.14
N ARG A 263 13.08 12.93 -17.63
CA ARG A 263 13.59 11.58 -17.33
C ARG A 263 12.49 10.55 -17.54
N SER A 264 12.81 9.27 -17.54
CA SER A 264 11.85 8.17 -17.77
C SER A 264 10.62 8.23 -16.84
N GLN A 265 10.81 8.70 -15.61
CA GLN A 265 9.75 8.78 -14.58
C GLN A 265 9.56 10.19 -14.04
N ALA A 266 9.94 11.23 -14.81
CA ALA A 266 9.83 12.62 -14.39
C ALA A 266 9.41 13.53 -15.55
N ASP A 267 8.28 14.18 -15.38
CA ASP A 267 7.74 15.18 -16.28
C ASP A 267 7.83 16.57 -15.65
N GLU A 268 8.42 17.51 -16.37
CA GLU A 268 8.54 18.91 -15.94
C GLU A 268 7.39 19.73 -16.54
N TYR A 269 6.62 20.34 -15.67
CA TYR A 269 5.49 21.23 -15.99
C TYR A 269 5.95 22.68 -15.87
N ILE A 270 6.01 23.40 -16.97
CA ILE A 270 6.42 24.80 -17.02
C ILE A 270 5.18 25.68 -16.86
N LEU A 271 5.14 26.47 -15.79
CA LEU A 271 4.02 27.35 -15.48
C LEU A 271 4.14 28.70 -16.24
N ALA A 272 3.03 29.44 -16.35
CA ALA A 272 2.98 30.72 -17.07
C ALA A 272 3.94 31.79 -16.49
N ASP A 273 4.31 31.72 -15.22
CA ASP A 273 5.26 32.62 -14.57
C ASP A 273 6.73 32.14 -14.67
N GLY A 274 6.98 31.04 -15.39
CA GLY A 274 8.29 30.49 -15.64
C GLY A 274 8.77 29.48 -14.58
N ARG A 275 8.02 29.29 -13.49
CA ARG A 275 8.34 28.22 -12.52
C ARG A 275 8.11 26.84 -13.14
N ARG A 276 8.87 25.87 -12.66
CA ARG A 276 8.80 24.47 -13.09
C ARG A 276 8.41 23.59 -11.92
N LEU A 277 7.43 22.75 -12.11
CA LEU A 277 7.08 21.69 -11.15
C LEU A 277 7.36 20.34 -11.79
N VAL A 278 7.96 19.43 -11.04
CA VAL A 278 8.34 18.11 -11.55
C VAL A 278 7.40 17.08 -10.96
N LEU A 279 6.60 16.42 -11.80
CA LEU A 279 5.72 15.33 -11.40
C LEU A 279 6.42 13.98 -11.68
N LEU A 280 6.50 13.13 -10.65
CA LEU A 280 7.06 11.79 -10.79
C LEU A 280 5.98 10.77 -11.14
N SER A 281 6.34 9.84 -12.03
CA SER A 281 5.52 8.68 -12.41
C SER A 281 4.08 9.04 -12.77
N GLU A 282 3.87 10.21 -13.39
CA GLU A 282 2.55 10.70 -13.80
C GLU A 282 1.53 10.82 -12.63
N GLY A 283 1.99 10.96 -11.39
CA GLY A 283 1.16 10.98 -10.18
C GLY A 283 0.81 9.59 -9.62
N ARG A 284 1.32 8.52 -10.22
CA ARG A 284 1.12 7.14 -9.79
C ARG A 284 2.07 6.76 -8.67
N LEU A 285 1.89 5.58 -8.07
CA LEU A 285 2.75 5.01 -7.03
C LEU A 285 4.24 5.04 -7.43
N VAL A 286 4.99 6.01 -6.90
CA VAL A 286 6.40 6.22 -7.26
C VAL A 286 7.29 5.04 -6.86
N ASN A 287 6.97 4.34 -5.78
CA ASN A 287 7.74 3.19 -5.29
C ASN A 287 7.65 1.95 -6.20
N LEU A 288 6.59 1.81 -6.98
CA LEU A 288 6.41 0.72 -7.94
C LEU A 288 6.78 1.13 -9.36
N ALA A 289 6.50 2.40 -9.74
CA ALA A 289 6.76 2.88 -11.09
C ALA A 289 8.24 3.26 -11.31
N ALA A 290 8.94 3.72 -10.27
CA ALA A 290 10.33 4.19 -10.34
C ALA A 290 11.33 3.33 -9.55
N ALA A 291 10.85 2.33 -8.80
CA ALA A 291 11.67 1.37 -8.04
C ALA A 291 11.02 -0.02 -8.05
N GLU A 292 11.58 -0.97 -7.32
CA GLU A 292 11.09 -2.36 -7.25
C GLU A 292 9.97 -2.57 -6.21
N GLY A 293 9.49 -1.54 -5.54
CA GLY A 293 8.51 -1.65 -4.47
C GLY A 293 9.13 -2.06 -3.12
N HIS A 294 8.35 -2.74 -2.29
CA HIS A 294 8.77 -3.09 -0.94
C HIS A 294 9.77 -4.26 -0.95
N PRO A 295 10.80 -4.23 -0.07
CA PRO A 295 11.79 -5.30 0.01
C PRO A 295 11.17 -6.64 0.42
N ALA A 296 11.71 -7.74 -0.12
CA ALA A 296 11.29 -9.10 0.21
C ALA A 296 11.29 -9.40 1.71
N ALA A 297 12.26 -8.83 2.45
CA ALA A 297 12.37 -9.01 3.91
C ALA A 297 11.17 -8.43 4.71
N VAL A 298 10.38 -7.56 4.09
CA VAL A 298 9.14 -7.01 4.66
C VAL A 298 7.94 -7.75 4.09
N MET A 299 7.91 -7.99 2.77
CA MET A 299 6.79 -8.62 2.09
C MET A 299 6.58 -10.08 2.50
N ASP A 300 7.60 -10.75 3.02
CA ASP A 300 7.47 -12.14 3.50
C ASP A 300 6.49 -12.25 4.67
N MET A 301 6.42 -11.24 5.57
CA MET A 301 5.43 -11.21 6.65
C MET A 301 4.02 -10.95 6.11
N SER A 302 3.84 -9.95 5.24
CA SER A 302 2.54 -9.64 4.64
C SER A 302 1.97 -10.83 3.87
N PHE A 303 2.81 -11.56 3.14
CA PHE A 303 2.38 -12.73 2.39
C PHE A 303 2.23 -13.98 3.28
N ALA A 304 2.95 -14.08 4.39
CA ALA A 304 2.70 -15.11 5.40
C ALA A 304 1.33 -14.92 6.06
N ASP A 305 0.97 -13.66 6.42
CA ASP A 305 -0.36 -13.32 6.92
C ASP A 305 -1.46 -13.72 5.92
N GLN A 306 -1.29 -13.40 4.63
CA GLN A 306 -2.25 -13.78 3.59
C GLN A 306 -2.35 -15.30 3.43
N ALA A 307 -1.22 -16.01 3.37
CA ALA A 307 -1.20 -17.47 3.20
C ALA A 307 -1.85 -18.20 4.37
N LEU A 308 -1.51 -17.81 5.61
CA LEU A 308 -2.08 -18.41 6.80
C LEU A 308 -3.57 -18.06 6.97
N THR A 309 -3.97 -16.84 6.61
CA THR A 309 -5.38 -16.44 6.57
C THR A 309 -6.16 -17.25 5.54
N CYS A 310 -5.61 -17.47 4.33
CA CYS A 310 -6.23 -18.35 3.34
C CYS A 310 -6.36 -19.81 3.86
N ALA A 311 -5.32 -20.33 4.50
CA ALA A 311 -5.36 -21.66 5.09
C ALA A 311 -6.43 -21.76 6.19
N TRP A 312 -6.55 -20.76 7.05
CA TRP A 312 -7.59 -20.65 8.07
C TRP A 312 -8.99 -20.60 7.44
N LEU A 313 -9.21 -19.74 6.44
CA LEU A 313 -10.49 -19.64 5.72
C LEU A 313 -10.86 -20.94 5.00
N ALA A 314 -9.87 -21.68 4.48
CA ALA A 314 -10.09 -23.00 3.89
C ALA A 314 -10.66 -24.02 4.88
N GLY A 315 -10.38 -23.87 6.19
CA GLY A 315 -10.95 -24.65 7.28
C GLY A 315 -12.46 -24.44 7.50
N ARG A 316 -13.13 -23.62 6.70
CA ARG A 316 -14.58 -23.36 6.71
C ARG A 316 -15.10 -22.80 8.05
N HIS A 317 -14.43 -21.79 8.57
CA HIS A 317 -14.94 -21.04 9.72
C HIS A 317 -16.20 -20.26 9.30
N PRO A 318 -17.32 -20.36 10.05
CA PRO A 318 -18.53 -19.61 9.74
C PRO A 318 -18.31 -18.13 10.07
N LEU A 319 -18.30 -17.30 9.04
CA LEU A 319 -18.27 -15.86 9.15
C LEU A 319 -19.47 -15.26 8.42
N GLU A 320 -20.09 -14.27 9.02
CA GLU A 320 -21.14 -13.48 8.35
C GLU A 320 -20.50 -12.49 7.34
N PRO A 321 -21.25 -12.10 6.29
CA PRO A 321 -20.79 -11.05 5.39
C PRO A 321 -20.38 -9.78 6.14
N GLY A 322 -19.16 -9.31 5.91
CA GLY A 322 -18.59 -8.16 6.62
C GLY A 322 -17.08 -8.15 6.55
N VAL A 323 -16.47 -7.16 7.19
CA VAL A 323 -15.01 -7.05 7.32
C VAL A 323 -14.61 -7.57 8.69
N HIS A 324 -13.70 -8.55 8.70
CA HIS A 324 -13.24 -9.25 9.90
C HIS A 324 -11.74 -9.02 10.12
N GLN A 325 -11.33 -9.13 11.37
CA GLN A 325 -9.92 -9.12 11.73
C GLN A 325 -9.30 -10.51 11.51
N VAL A 326 -8.00 -10.54 11.21
CA VAL A 326 -7.21 -11.78 11.25
C VAL A 326 -7.16 -12.29 12.70
N PRO A 327 -7.31 -13.60 12.95
CA PRO A 327 -7.10 -14.15 14.28
C PRO A 327 -5.71 -13.78 14.84
N GLU A 328 -5.65 -13.38 16.11
CA GLU A 328 -4.42 -12.93 16.78
C GLU A 328 -3.32 -14.00 16.74
N GLU A 329 -3.70 -15.26 16.76
CA GLU A 329 -2.79 -16.40 16.70
C GLU A 329 -2.03 -16.45 15.38
N ILE A 330 -2.65 -16.01 14.27
CA ILE A 330 -2.01 -15.95 12.95
C ILE A 330 -0.96 -14.85 12.94
N ASP A 331 -1.32 -13.63 13.37
CA ASP A 331 -0.41 -12.48 13.44
C ASP A 331 0.81 -12.79 14.33
N SER A 332 0.56 -13.39 15.51
CA SER A 332 1.60 -13.83 16.44
C SER A 332 2.51 -14.91 15.85
N GLU A 333 1.94 -15.88 15.11
CA GLU A 333 2.73 -16.93 14.46
C GLU A 333 3.63 -16.38 13.36
N VAL A 334 3.15 -15.41 12.56
CA VAL A 334 3.96 -14.73 11.54
C VAL A 334 5.15 -14.02 12.21
N ALA A 335 4.92 -13.31 13.31
CA ALA A 335 6.00 -12.65 14.06
C ALA A 335 7.01 -13.67 14.60
N ARG A 336 6.53 -14.79 15.16
CA ARG A 336 7.37 -15.87 15.69
C ARG A 336 8.24 -16.51 14.59
N LEU A 337 7.65 -16.81 13.44
CA LEU A 337 8.36 -17.37 12.28
C LEU A 337 9.43 -16.40 11.76
N LYS A 338 9.10 -15.08 11.72
CA LYS A 338 10.06 -14.06 11.30
C LYS A 338 11.25 -13.98 12.25
N LEU A 339 11.03 -13.93 13.57
CA LEU A 339 12.09 -13.93 14.57
C LEU A 339 12.96 -15.19 14.47
N ALA A 340 12.34 -16.35 14.30
CA ALA A 340 13.06 -17.62 14.14
C ALA A 340 13.96 -17.60 12.88
N SER A 341 13.47 -17.04 11.77
CA SER A 341 14.25 -16.91 10.53
C SER A 341 15.48 -16.01 10.69
N MET A 342 15.44 -15.08 11.66
CA MET A 342 16.53 -14.17 12.01
C MET A 342 17.42 -14.71 13.15
N ALA A 343 17.16 -15.92 13.64
CA ALA A 343 17.81 -16.51 14.80
C ALA A 343 17.74 -15.62 16.07
N VAL A 344 16.58 -14.96 16.26
CA VAL A 344 16.30 -14.12 17.43
C VAL A 344 15.40 -14.88 18.38
N GLU A 345 15.83 -15.01 19.64
CA GLU A 345 15.05 -15.54 20.74
C GLU A 345 14.52 -14.40 21.59
N ILE A 346 13.35 -14.54 22.16
CA ILE A 346 12.72 -13.59 23.09
C ILE A 346 12.40 -14.29 24.41
N ASP A 347 12.20 -13.50 25.46
CA ASP A 347 11.81 -14.01 26.78
C ASP A 347 10.43 -14.68 26.71
N SER A 348 10.21 -15.62 27.62
CA SER A 348 8.90 -16.25 27.89
C SER A 348 8.47 -15.95 29.33
N LEU A 349 7.16 -15.89 29.53
CA LEU A 349 6.62 -15.71 30.88
C LEU A 349 6.90 -16.94 31.73
N THR A 350 7.19 -16.73 33.02
CA THR A 350 7.17 -17.78 34.01
C THR A 350 5.71 -18.14 34.38
N PRO A 351 5.44 -19.35 34.94
CA PRO A 351 4.10 -19.68 35.38
C PRO A 351 3.49 -18.66 36.37
N ASP A 352 4.30 -18.13 37.29
CA ASP A 352 3.84 -17.10 38.24
C ASP A 352 3.46 -15.78 37.54
N GLN A 353 4.14 -15.43 36.43
CA GLN A 353 3.79 -14.25 35.61
C GLN A 353 2.51 -14.48 34.80
N GLU A 354 2.32 -15.69 34.27
CA GLU A 354 1.09 -16.06 33.57
C GLU A 354 -0.11 -16.02 34.52
N ASP A 355 0.03 -16.61 35.75
CA ASP A 355 -0.98 -16.56 36.80
C ASP A 355 -1.32 -15.12 37.21
N TYR A 356 -0.30 -14.25 37.36
CA TYR A 356 -0.51 -12.85 37.67
C TYR A 356 -1.32 -12.12 36.59
N LEU A 357 -0.97 -12.29 35.32
CA LEU A 357 -1.66 -11.64 34.20
C LEU A 357 -3.08 -12.17 33.96
N SER A 358 -3.37 -13.43 34.33
CA SER A 358 -4.68 -14.05 34.19
C SER A 358 -5.62 -13.78 35.37
N SER A 359 -5.10 -13.18 36.47
CA SER A 359 -5.84 -12.93 37.72
C SER A 359 -6.06 -11.45 37.99
N TRP A 360 -7.32 -11.06 38.19
CA TRP A 360 -7.68 -9.72 38.69
C TRP A 360 -7.48 -9.56 40.20
N ARG A 361 -7.16 -10.65 40.92
CA ARG A 361 -7.05 -10.71 42.40
C ARG A 361 -5.65 -10.34 42.90
N SER A 362 -4.67 -10.37 42.02
CA SER A 362 -3.28 -10.07 42.35
C SER A 362 -2.99 -8.62 41.93
N GLY A 363 -2.95 -7.72 42.89
CA GLY A 363 -2.56 -6.32 42.72
C GLY A 363 -1.74 -5.85 43.92
N SER A 364 -0.91 -4.81 43.73
CA SER A 364 -0.13 -4.17 44.81
C SER A 364 -0.99 -3.27 45.65
#